data_34374e23e319233dc897ce2831905eeb
#
_entry.id   34374e23e319233dc897ce2831905eeb
#
_cell.length_a   1.000
_cell.length_b   1.000
_cell.length_c   1.000
_cell.angle_alpha   90.00
_cell.angle_beta   90.00
_cell.angle_gamma   90.00
#
_symmetry.space_group_name_H-M   'P 1'
#
loop_
_entity.id
_entity.type
_entity.pdbx_description
1 polymer ?
#
loop_
_entity_poly.entity_id
_entity_poly.type
_entity_poly.pdbx_seq_one_letter_code
_entity_poly.pdbx_strand_id
1 'polypeptide(L)'
;MNRILKNLIAAASTLLMAASLYAEETSISPDGTYLFAKRDTCDLYLDVYNPAAGSETTIDGMDKPTIVFMFGGGFIQGTRDDQSYHYWFRKLTENGYRVISIDYRLGLKGSTKVGVAQVNVLDKAIHMAVEDLFSATTFIIDNAETLGVNPSNIVVSGSSAGAISVMQAEYEIANRTKWASSLPDDFNYAGVMSFSGAILSREGKVDYKNRPCPTLMLHGTSDELVPYKQIAVFNLGFFGGGKLVERFAKFGYNYNMYHFVDYGHEVAGSMSTTLDLQFKFLECNVMQDKMRIVEAWISDPDVWKGTGPQSRKELYGK
;
A
#
# COMPACT_ATOMS: atom_id res chain seq x y z
N MET A 1 27.47 41.57 -20.87
CA MET A 1 26.80 40.25 -20.62
C MET A 1 25.99 39.91 -21.87
N ASN A 2 26.32 38.80 -22.55
CA ASN A 2 25.83 38.44 -23.88
C ASN A 2 24.33 38.11 -23.83
N ARG A 3 23.55 38.55 -24.81
CA ARG A 3 22.09 38.37 -24.90
C ARG A 3 21.67 36.89 -24.73
N ILE A 4 22.51 35.99 -25.23
CA ILE A 4 22.34 34.53 -25.09
C ILE A 4 22.43 34.10 -23.61
N LEU A 5 23.37 34.65 -22.83
CA LEU A 5 23.51 34.32 -21.41
C LEU A 5 22.33 34.85 -20.57
N LYS A 6 21.78 36.00 -20.90
CA LYS A 6 20.57 36.53 -20.26
C LYS A 6 19.34 35.66 -20.55
N ASN A 7 19.20 35.16 -21.76
CA ASN A 7 18.08 34.28 -22.14
C ASN A 7 18.22 32.90 -21.47
N LEU A 8 19.44 32.36 -21.34
CA LEU A 8 19.69 31.11 -20.62
C LEU A 8 19.39 31.23 -19.11
N ILE A 9 19.78 32.34 -18.48
CA ILE A 9 19.48 32.61 -17.08
C ILE A 9 17.97 32.78 -16.86
N ALA A 10 17.28 33.49 -17.75
CA ALA A 10 15.83 33.64 -17.69
C ALA A 10 15.08 32.30 -17.85
N ALA A 11 15.51 31.48 -18.83
CA ALA A 11 14.94 30.15 -19.05
C ALA A 11 15.18 29.22 -17.84
N ALA A 12 16.40 29.23 -17.27
CA ALA A 12 16.71 28.46 -16.06
C ALA A 12 15.88 28.92 -14.84
N SER A 13 15.70 30.23 -14.69
CA SER A 13 14.87 30.79 -13.60
C SER A 13 13.39 30.41 -13.76
N THR A 14 12.87 30.41 -14.99
CA THR A 14 11.48 30.01 -15.27
C THR A 14 11.28 28.51 -15.04
N LEU A 15 12.25 27.65 -15.41
CA LEU A 15 12.22 26.21 -15.12
C LEU A 15 12.28 25.92 -13.61
N LEU A 16 13.13 26.64 -12.88
CA LEU A 16 13.23 26.52 -11.42
C LEU A 16 11.94 26.98 -10.72
N MET A 17 11.32 28.07 -11.17
CA MET A 17 10.03 28.50 -10.66
C MET A 17 8.91 27.52 -10.99
N ALA A 18 8.87 26.97 -12.20
CA ALA A 18 7.89 25.96 -12.57
C ALA A 18 8.05 24.66 -11.77
N ALA A 19 9.28 24.20 -11.56
CA ALA A 19 9.58 23.03 -10.72
C ALA A 19 9.23 23.29 -9.25
N SER A 20 9.48 24.49 -8.72
CA SER A 20 9.11 24.87 -7.35
C SER A 20 7.59 24.96 -7.19
N LEU A 21 6.87 25.54 -8.15
CA LEU A 21 5.41 25.60 -8.16
C LEU A 21 4.78 24.20 -8.28
N TYR A 22 5.34 23.32 -9.10
CA TYR A 22 4.89 21.94 -9.23
C TYR A 22 5.13 21.15 -7.95
N ALA A 23 6.28 21.32 -7.29
CA ALA A 23 6.58 20.69 -6.01
C ALA A 23 5.68 21.21 -4.90
N GLU A 24 5.36 22.50 -4.86
CA GLU A 24 4.43 23.11 -3.91
C GLU A 24 2.98 22.66 -4.18
N GLU A 25 2.60 22.50 -5.43
CA GLU A 25 1.28 22.00 -5.85
C GLU A 25 1.07 20.50 -5.56
N THR A 26 2.14 19.72 -5.38
CA THR A 26 2.04 18.28 -5.06
C THR A 26 2.25 17.95 -3.59
N SER A 27 2.85 18.84 -2.79
CA SER A 27 3.13 18.57 -1.38
C SER A 27 1.87 18.68 -0.51
N ILE A 28 1.82 17.86 0.53
CA ILE A 28 0.83 17.93 1.60
C ILE A 28 1.54 17.71 2.94
N SER A 29 1.14 18.44 3.97
CA SER A 29 1.65 18.27 5.32
C SER A 29 0.62 17.54 6.18
N PRO A 30 1.04 16.68 7.12
CA PRO A 30 0.11 16.05 8.04
C PRO A 30 -0.52 17.06 8.98
N ASP A 31 -1.79 16.85 9.33
CA ASP A 31 -2.50 17.62 10.35
C ASP A 31 -2.06 17.22 11.77
N GLY A 32 -1.53 16.02 11.92
CA GLY A 32 -0.99 15.53 13.19
C GLY A 32 -0.05 14.36 13.00
N THR A 33 0.96 14.29 13.87
CA THR A 33 1.91 13.18 13.95
C THR A 33 1.87 12.59 15.35
N TYR A 34 1.70 11.27 15.44
CA TYR A 34 1.51 10.58 16.71
C TYR A 34 2.48 9.42 16.85
N LEU A 35 3.09 9.28 18.03
CA LEU A 35 3.87 8.12 18.40
C LEU A 35 2.93 6.96 18.76
N PHE A 36 2.89 5.90 17.95
CA PHE A 36 2.02 4.76 18.23
C PHE A 36 2.72 3.55 18.84
N ALA A 37 4.04 3.42 18.66
CA ALA A 37 4.80 2.35 19.29
C ALA A 37 6.26 2.74 19.53
N LYS A 38 6.82 2.24 20.64
CA LYS A 38 8.27 2.28 20.92
C LYS A 38 8.83 0.88 20.74
N ARG A 39 9.89 0.76 19.96
CA ARG A 39 10.62 -0.49 19.74
C ARG A 39 12.08 -0.32 20.19
N ASP A 40 12.77 -1.40 20.44
CA ASP A 40 14.18 -1.34 20.87
C ASP A 40 15.10 -0.61 19.88
N THR A 41 14.70 -0.61 18.58
CA THR A 41 15.52 -0.07 17.50
C THR A 41 15.04 1.27 16.96
N CYS A 42 13.79 1.66 17.22
CA CYS A 42 13.22 2.92 16.73
C CYS A 42 11.86 3.23 17.38
N ASP A 43 11.52 4.51 17.40
CA ASP A 43 10.15 4.96 17.64
C ASP A 43 9.39 4.91 16.32
N LEU A 44 8.11 4.52 16.37
CA LEU A 44 7.22 4.41 15.21
C LEU A 44 6.09 5.43 15.32
N TYR A 45 5.97 6.26 14.30
CA TYR A 45 4.99 7.33 14.22
C TYR A 45 3.99 7.08 13.10
N LEU A 46 2.83 7.69 13.23
CA LEU A 46 1.85 7.83 12.16
C LEU A 46 1.55 9.30 11.90
N ASP A 47 1.34 9.63 10.64
CA ASP A 47 0.93 10.93 10.17
C ASP A 47 -0.53 10.88 9.73
N VAL A 48 -1.35 11.82 10.20
CA VAL A 48 -2.76 11.94 9.87
C VAL A 48 -2.96 13.09 8.89
N TYR A 49 -3.62 12.81 7.78
CA TYR A 49 -4.05 13.77 6.76
C TYR A 49 -5.58 13.73 6.72
N ASN A 50 -6.20 14.78 7.21
CA ASN A 50 -7.67 14.89 7.28
C ASN A 50 -8.27 15.17 5.90
N PRO A 51 -9.55 14.85 5.69
CA PRO A 51 -10.29 15.32 4.53
C PRO A 51 -10.14 16.82 4.34
N ALA A 52 -9.91 17.26 3.10
CA ALA A 52 -9.76 18.68 2.78
C ALA A 52 -11.02 19.47 3.17
N ALA A 53 -10.82 20.70 3.61
CA ALA A 53 -11.94 21.56 4.00
C ALA A 53 -12.97 21.70 2.87
N GLY A 54 -14.24 21.40 3.17
CA GLY A 54 -15.33 21.45 2.20
C GLY A 54 -15.47 20.23 1.30
N SER A 55 -14.59 19.20 1.43
CA SER A 55 -14.77 17.93 0.73
C SER A 55 -15.89 17.11 1.36
N GLU A 56 -16.60 16.34 0.52
CA GLU A 56 -17.66 15.44 1.01
C GLU A 56 -17.03 14.19 1.62
N THR A 57 -17.30 13.94 2.91
CA THR A 57 -16.81 12.77 3.66
C THR A 57 -17.77 11.59 3.63
N THR A 58 -18.91 11.73 2.95
CA THR A 58 -19.93 10.68 2.78
C THR A 58 -20.29 10.50 1.31
N ILE A 59 -20.81 9.33 0.97
CA ILE A 59 -21.49 9.04 -0.31
C ILE A 59 -22.79 8.32 0.05
N ASP A 60 -23.93 8.84 -0.44
CA ASP A 60 -25.26 8.25 -0.17
C ASP A 60 -25.53 8.03 1.33
N GLY A 61 -25.01 8.92 2.19
CA GLY A 61 -25.15 8.83 3.65
C GLY A 61 -24.20 7.83 4.34
N MET A 62 -23.30 7.21 3.59
CA MET A 62 -22.27 6.30 4.12
C MET A 62 -20.95 7.04 4.29
N ASP A 63 -20.30 6.90 5.43
CA ASP A 63 -18.99 7.48 5.70
C ASP A 63 -17.90 6.88 4.81
N LYS A 64 -17.03 7.73 4.26
CA LYS A 64 -15.84 7.28 3.55
C LYS A 64 -14.84 6.65 4.52
N PRO A 65 -14.20 5.52 4.15
CA PRO A 65 -13.24 4.86 5.00
C PRO A 65 -11.99 5.70 5.26
N THR A 66 -11.35 5.44 6.40
CA THR A 66 -9.98 5.90 6.64
C THR A 66 -9.00 4.95 5.95
N ILE A 67 -8.08 5.50 5.16
CA ILE A 67 -7.05 4.75 4.45
C ILE A 67 -5.79 4.72 5.31
N VAL A 68 -5.42 3.57 5.85
CA VAL A 68 -4.15 3.37 6.56
C VAL A 68 -3.12 2.86 5.56
N PHE A 69 -2.06 3.62 5.35
CA PHE A 69 -1.07 3.39 4.29
C PHE A 69 0.29 2.94 4.82
N MET A 70 0.86 1.94 4.15
CA MET A 70 2.22 1.45 4.33
C MET A 70 3.06 1.66 3.07
N PHE A 71 4.17 2.38 3.19
CA PHE A 71 5.07 2.71 2.09
C PHE A 71 5.84 1.48 1.57
N GLY A 72 6.38 1.59 0.36
CA GLY A 72 7.28 0.62 -0.26
C GLY A 72 8.72 0.75 0.24
N GLY A 73 9.64 0.03 -0.42
CA GLY A 73 11.10 0.14 -0.16
C GLY A 73 11.75 -1.16 0.29
N GLY A 74 11.15 -2.32 0.00
CA GLY A 74 11.75 -3.64 0.15
C GLY A 74 12.11 -4.04 1.58
N PHE A 75 11.49 -3.44 2.59
CA PHE A 75 11.82 -3.57 4.01
C PHE A 75 13.23 -3.10 4.37
N ILE A 76 13.92 -2.34 3.50
CA ILE A 76 15.28 -1.82 3.72
C ILE A 76 15.32 -0.30 3.84
N GLN A 77 14.36 0.39 3.23
CA GLN A 77 14.29 1.85 3.15
C GLN A 77 12.84 2.33 3.02
N GLY A 78 12.65 3.64 3.05
CA GLY A 78 11.36 4.29 2.94
C GLY A 78 10.96 4.98 4.24
N THR A 79 9.96 5.82 4.15
CA THR A 79 9.43 6.61 5.27
C THR A 79 7.96 6.93 5.00
N ARG A 80 7.15 7.11 6.08
CA ARG A 80 5.72 7.42 6.01
C ARG A 80 5.42 8.76 5.33
N ASP A 81 6.36 9.70 5.37
CA ASP A 81 6.26 11.06 4.82
C ASP A 81 7.00 11.24 3.49
N ASP A 82 7.25 10.16 2.74
CA ASP A 82 7.90 10.23 1.44
C ASP A 82 7.06 11.05 0.45
N GLN A 83 7.68 12.09 -0.11
CA GLN A 83 7.03 13.05 -1.01
C GLN A 83 6.43 12.41 -2.27
N SER A 84 6.91 11.24 -2.67
CA SER A 84 6.37 10.51 -3.82
C SER A 84 4.90 10.09 -3.64
N TYR A 85 4.43 10.00 -2.40
CA TYR A 85 3.04 9.68 -2.07
C TYR A 85 2.15 10.91 -1.84
N HIS A 86 2.73 12.11 -1.67
CA HIS A 86 2.00 13.32 -1.30
C HIS A 86 0.89 13.68 -2.27
N TYR A 87 1.13 13.56 -3.59
CA TYR A 87 0.09 13.80 -4.59
C TYR A 87 -1.11 12.86 -4.40
N TRP A 88 -0.86 11.59 -4.12
CA TRP A 88 -1.90 10.61 -3.89
C TRP A 88 -2.65 10.89 -2.58
N PHE A 89 -1.96 11.21 -1.47
CA PHE A 89 -2.59 11.59 -0.21
C PHE A 89 -3.48 12.81 -0.41
N ARG A 90 -2.99 13.84 -1.11
CA ARG A 90 -3.78 15.03 -1.42
C ARG A 90 -5.03 14.68 -2.23
N LYS A 91 -4.92 13.83 -3.27
CA LYS A 91 -6.08 13.41 -4.06
C LYS A 91 -7.11 12.65 -3.23
N LEU A 92 -6.69 11.81 -2.31
CA LEU A 92 -7.59 11.15 -1.37
C LEU A 92 -8.29 12.16 -0.46
N THR A 93 -7.55 13.09 0.15
CA THR A 93 -8.12 14.08 1.07
C THR A 93 -9.04 15.08 0.36
N GLU A 94 -8.69 15.54 -0.85
CA GLU A 94 -9.56 16.35 -1.72
C GLU A 94 -10.88 15.63 -2.05
N ASN A 95 -10.86 14.30 -2.11
CA ASN A 95 -12.04 13.46 -2.31
C ASN A 95 -12.65 12.96 -0.99
N GLY A 96 -12.38 13.62 0.14
CA GLY A 96 -13.05 13.39 1.41
C GLY A 96 -12.61 12.15 2.20
N TYR A 97 -11.54 11.48 1.80
CA TYR A 97 -10.97 10.37 2.56
C TYR A 97 -9.95 10.89 3.58
N ARG A 98 -9.89 10.29 4.76
CA ARG A 98 -8.76 10.46 5.68
C ARG A 98 -7.67 9.49 5.30
N VAL A 99 -6.41 9.95 5.35
CA VAL A 99 -5.23 9.10 5.18
C VAL A 99 -4.43 9.09 6.47
N ILE A 100 -3.99 7.91 6.88
CA ILE A 100 -3.04 7.71 7.97
C ILE A 100 -1.85 6.93 7.42
N SER A 101 -0.72 7.60 7.26
CA SER A 101 0.52 6.96 6.82
C SER A 101 1.35 6.55 8.02
N ILE A 102 1.82 5.30 8.05
CA ILE A 102 2.48 4.74 9.23
C ILE A 102 3.94 4.36 8.96
N ASP A 103 4.78 4.53 9.99
CA ASP A 103 6.09 3.89 10.04
C ASP A 103 5.95 2.39 10.32
N TYR A 104 6.92 1.62 9.87
CA TYR A 104 7.12 0.25 10.27
C TYR A 104 8.61 -0.10 10.30
N ARG A 105 9.02 -1.09 11.09
CA ARG A 105 10.42 -1.51 11.18
C ARG A 105 10.91 -2.08 9.84
N LEU A 106 12.05 -1.59 9.39
CA LEU A 106 12.71 -2.02 8.17
C LEU A 106 13.54 -3.29 8.44
N GLY A 107 12.87 -4.44 8.52
CA GLY A 107 13.45 -5.70 8.98
C GLY A 107 14.58 -6.27 8.12
N LEU A 108 14.81 -5.73 6.92
CA LEU A 108 15.93 -6.09 6.03
C LEU A 108 17.00 -4.99 5.94
N LYS A 109 16.87 -3.88 6.69
CA LYS A 109 17.87 -2.80 6.70
C LYS A 109 19.23 -3.34 7.09
N GLY A 110 20.26 -3.06 6.25
CA GLY A 110 21.61 -3.58 6.44
C GLY A 110 21.81 -5.03 6.00
N SER A 111 20.77 -5.73 5.52
CA SER A 111 20.91 -7.09 4.97
C SER A 111 21.57 -7.05 3.59
N THR A 112 22.65 -7.80 3.41
CA THR A 112 23.41 -7.83 2.15
C THR A 112 22.97 -8.95 1.20
N LYS A 113 22.05 -9.82 1.64
CA LYS A 113 21.61 -10.98 0.87
C LYS A 113 20.12 -11.23 1.11
N VAL A 114 19.30 -11.03 0.08
CA VAL A 114 17.89 -11.41 0.06
C VAL A 114 17.67 -12.38 -1.10
N GLY A 115 17.58 -13.67 -0.80
CA GLY A 115 17.39 -14.72 -1.78
C GLY A 115 16.55 -15.88 -1.23
N VAL A 116 16.28 -16.90 -2.06
CA VAL A 116 15.47 -18.07 -1.67
C VAL A 116 16.03 -18.80 -0.44
N ALA A 117 17.36 -18.77 -0.23
CA ALA A 117 18.01 -19.33 0.97
C ALA A 117 17.73 -18.51 2.26
N GLN A 118 17.18 -17.31 2.15
CA GLN A 118 16.95 -16.38 3.27
C GLN A 118 15.46 -16.08 3.49
N VAL A 119 14.60 -16.96 3.05
CA VAL A 119 13.14 -16.84 3.24
C VAL A 119 12.78 -16.60 4.72
N ASN A 120 13.48 -17.21 5.66
CA ASN A 120 13.24 -16.95 7.08
C ASN A 120 13.54 -15.49 7.51
N VAL A 121 14.47 -14.83 6.82
CA VAL A 121 14.78 -13.40 7.10
C VAL A 121 13.68 -12.51 6.51
N LEU A 122 13.22 -12.82 5.30
CA LEU A 122 12.09 -12.15 4.66
C LEU A 122 10.79 -12.36 5.47
N ASP A 123 10.51 -13.58 5.89
CA ASP A 123 9.35 -13.92 6.73
C ASP A 123 9.33 -13.12 8.03
N LYS A 124 10.49 -13.02 8.72
CA LYS A 124 10.62 -12.19 9.91
C LYS A 124 10.38 -10.71 9.62
N ALA A 125 10.89 -10.19 8.49
CA ALA A 125 10.70 -8.79 8.13
C ALA A 125 9.22 -8.50 7.80
N ILE A 126 8.53 -9.40 7.11
CA ILE A 126 7.09 -9.29 6.83
C ILE A 126 6.30 -9.27 8.13
N HIS A 127 6.51 -10.24 9.03
CA HIS A 127 5.78 -10.32 10.28
C HIS A 127 6.12 -9.16 11.24
N MET A 128 7.34 -8.63 11.20
CA MET A 128 7.71 -7.42 11.92
C MET A 128 6.90 -6.20 11.45
N ALA A 129 6.72 -6.04 10.13
CA ALA A 129 5.90 -4.97 9.57
C ALA A 129 4.40 -5.18 9.85
N VAL A 130 3.92 -6.42 9.83
CA VAL A 130 2.54 -6.77 10.23
C VAL A 130 2.27 -6.47 11.70
N GLU A 131 3.20 -6.81 12.59
CA GLU A 131 3.10 -6.46 14.02
C GLU A 131 3.03 -4.94 14.23
N ASP A 132 3.81 -4.18 13.47
CA ASP A 132 3.78 -2.72 13.54
C ASP A 132 2.49 -2.13 12.98
N LEU A 133 1.94 -2.69 11.89
CA LEU A 133 0.61 -2.34 11.39
C LEU A 133 -0.48 -2.63 12.42
N PHE A 134 -0.44 -3.78 13.09
CA PHE A 134 -1.42 -4.11 14.13
C PHE A 134 -1.30 -3.19 15.34
N SER A 135 -0.07 -2.79 15.71
CA SER A 135 0.15 -1.79 16.77
C SER A 135 -0.42 -0.42 16.39
N ALA A 136 -0.23 0.01 15.14
CA ALA A 136 -0.83 1.23 14.62
C ALA A 136 -2.37 1.13 14.59
N THR A 137 -2.91 -0.01 14.17
CA THR A 137 -4.36 -0.26 14.15
C THR A 137 -4.96 -0.20 15.56
N THR A 138 -4.32 -0.85 16.54
CA THR A 138 -4.73 -0.77 17.96
C THR A 138 -4.71 0.68 18.45
N PHE A 139 -3.62 1.42 18.18
CA PHE A 139 -3.54 2.83 18.54
C PHE A 139 -4.65 3.67 17.89
N ILE A 140 -4.97 3.42 16.62
CA ILE A 140 -6.05 4.11 15.89
C ILE A 140 -7.41 3.79 16.52
N ILE A 141 -7.67 2.55 16.89
CA ILE A 141 -8.91 2.12 17.56
C ILE A 141 -9.04 2.80 18.92
N ASP A 142 -7.98 2.76 19.72
CA ASP A 142 -7.97 3.33 21.08
C ASP A 142 -8.11 4.86 21.09
N ASN A 143 -7.72 5.53 19.99
CA ASN A 143 -7.79 6.99 19.82
C ASN A 143 -8.81 7.43 18.74
N ALA A 144 -9.78 6.57 18.42
CA ALA A 144 -10.68 6.74 17.27
C ALA A 144 -11.44 8.07 17.30
N GLU A 145 -11.94 8.50 18.46
CA GLU A 145 -12.63 9.79 18.62
C GLU A 145 -11.69 10.98 18.33
N THR A 146 -10.49 10.96 18.90
CA THR A 146 -9.49 12.04 18.71
C THR A 146 -9.03 12.14 17.27
N LEU A 147 -8.84 10.99 16.61
CA LEU A 147 -8.41 10.90 15.22
C LEU A 147 -9.57 11.07 14.23
N GLY A 148 -10.82 11.07 14.70
CA GLY A 148 -12.02 11.13 13.88
C GLY A 148 -12.16 9.91 12.96
N VAL A 149 -11.77 8.72 13.42
CA VAL A 149 -11.79 7.45 12.68
C VAL A 149 -12.96 6.60 13.14
N ASN A 150 -13.65 5.96 12.20
CA ASN A 150 -14.56 4.87 12.50
C ASN A 150 -13.78 3.55 12.46
N PRO A 151 -13.56 2.86 13.59
CA PRO A 151 -12.77 1.61 13.65
C PRO A 151 -13.31 0.49 12.76
N SER A 152 -14.61 0.48 12.49
CA SER A 152 -15.23 -0.53 11.61
C SER A 152 -15.08 -0.18 10.11
N ASN A 153 -14.49 0.97 9.78
CA ASN A 153 -14.39 1.46 8.41
C ASN A 153 -12.93 1.88 8.06
N ILE A 154 -12.00 0.98 8.34
CA ILE A 154 -10.57 1.14 8.04
C ILE A 154 -10.22 0.28 6.82
N VAL A 155 -9.70 0.92 5.78
CA VAL A 155 -9.08 0.26 4.62
C VAL A 155 -7.57 0.37 4.76
N VAL A 156 -6.87 -0.76 4.63
CA VAL A 156 -5.41 -0.74 4.59
C VAL A 156 -4.92 -0.73 3.15
N SER A 157 -3.89 0.06 2.89
CA SER A 157 -3.29 0.20 1.57
C SER A 157 -1.77 0.12 1.65
N GLY A 158 -1.14 -0.40 0.62
CA GLY A 158 0.32 -0.46 0.60
C GLY A 158 0.92 -0.57 -0.79
N SER A 159 2.16 -0.10 -0.89
CA SER A 159 3.02 -0.19 -2.06
C SER A 159 4.11 -1.23 -1.84
N SER A 160 4.35 -2.16 -2.79
CA SER A 160 5.49 -3.09 -2.73
C SER A 160 5.60 -3.82 -1.38
N ALA A 161 6.64 -3.58 -0.59
CA ALA A 161 6.81 -4.13 0.77
C ALA A 161 5.61 -3.79 1.68
N GLY A 162 5.06 -2.58 1.58
CA GLY A 162 3.81 -2.20 2.27
C GLY A 162 2.61 -3.01 1.78
N ALA A 163 2.51 -3.25 0.47
CA ALA A 163 1.45 -4.08 -0.11
C ALA A 163 1.55 -5.55 0.36
N ILE A 164 2.76 -6.10 0.47
CA ILE A 164 3.01 -7.40 1.08
C ILE A 164 2.50 -7.40 2.53
N SER A 165 2.83 -6.36 3.29
CA SER A 165 2.46 -6.25 4.70
C SER A 165 0.95 -6.20 4.91
N VAL A 166 0.22 -5.38 4.15
CA VAL A 166 -1.25 -5.28 4.28
C VAL A 166 -1.97 -6.54 3.82
N MET A 167 -1.48 -7.20 2.76
CA MET A 167 -2.01 -8.48 2.30
C MET A 167 -1.76 -9.60 3.31
N GLN A 168 -0.57 -9.63 3.92
CA GLN A 168 -0.23 -10.58 4.98
C GLN A 168 -1.05 -10.32 6.24
N ALA A 169 -1.25 -9.05 6.63
CA ALA A 169 -2.06 -8.70 7.79
C ALA A 169 -3.49 -9.20 7.66
N GLU A 170 -4.13 -9.00 6.51
CA GLU A 170 -5.47 -9.55 6.25
C GLU A 170 -5.47 -11.08 6.27
N TYR A 171 -4.44 -11.72 5.72
CA TYR A 171 -4.29 -13.17 5.79
C TYR A 171 -4.21 -13.68 7.24
N GLU A 172 -3.46 -12.98 8.10
CA GLU A 172 -3.32 -13.34 9.52
C GLU A 172 -4.65 -13.15 10.29
N ILE A 173 -5.38 -12.06 10.02
CA ILE A 173 -6.70 -11.77 10.62
C ILE A 173 -7.72 -12.82 10.18
N ALA A 174 -7.89 -13.03 8.88
CA ALA A 174 -8.88 -13.97 8.35
C ALA A 174 -8.62 -15.42 8.78
N ASN A 175 -7.37 -15.78 9.06
CA ASN A 175 -6.99 -17.09 9.57
C ASN A 175 -6.96 -17.18 11.11
N ARG A 176 -7.17 -16.08 11.82
CA ARG A 176 -7.08 -16.00 13.28
C ARG A 176 -5.77 -16.62 13.79
N THR A 177 -4.67 -16.18 13.22
CA THR A 177 -3.34 -16.65 13.63
C THR A 177 -2.89 -15.94 14.90
N LYS A 178 -1.84 -16.44 15.52
CA LYS A 178 -1.24 -15.80 16.70
C LYS A 178 -0.76 -14.36 16.43
N TRP A 179 -0.47 -14.00 15.19
CA TRP A 179 -0.01 -12.67 14.83
C TRP A 179 -1.10 -11.61 14.99
N ALA A 180 -2.37 -11.99 14.76
CA ALA A 180 -3.52 -11.10 14.90
C ALA A 180 -4.05 -10.98 16.35
N SER A 181 -3.42 -11.63 17.35
CA SER A 181 -3.91 -11.69 18.73
C SER A 181 -3.92 -10.36 19.48
N SER A 182 -3.28 -9.32 18.96
CA SER A 182 -3.32 -7.96 19.51
C SER A 182 -4.55 -7.16 19.11
N LEU A 183 -5.30 -7.63 18.14
CA LEU A 183 -6.54 -7.00 17.66
C LEU A 183 -7.76 -7.65 18.32
N PRO A 184 -8.91 -6.97 18.44
CA PRO A 184 -10.15 -7.57 18.90
C PRO A 184 -10.52 -8.81 18.08
N ASP A 185 -11.13 -9.82 18.71
CA ASP A 185 -11.45 -11.10 18.07
C ASP A 185 -12.40 -10.97 16.87
N ASP A 186 -13.25 -9.96 16.87
CA ASP A 186 -14.21 -9.65 15.81
C ASP A 186 -13.71 -8.60 14.82
N PHE A 187 -12.51 -8.05 15.05
CA PHE A 187 -11.94 -7.05 14.16
C PHE A 187 -11.63 -7.64 12.78
N ASN A 188 -11.97 -6.88 11.74
CA ASN A 188 -11.45 -7.03 10.39
C ASN A 188 -11.34 -5.67 9.73
N TYR A 189 -10.44 -5.53 8.75
CA TYR A 189 -10.41 -4.35 7.90
C TYR A 189 -11.64 -4.31 6.99
N ALA A 190 -12.08 -3.09 6.64
CA ALA A 190 -13.17 -2.89 5.67
C ALA A 190 -12.72 -3.22 4.23
N GLY A 191 -11.42 -3.18 3.96
CA GLY A 191 -10.85 -3.56 2.67
C GLY A 191 -9.32 -3.46 2.63
N VAL A 192 -8.74 -4.05 1.59
CA VAL A 192 -7.31 -3.99 1.27
C VAL A 192 -7.11 -3.41 -0.11
N MET A 193 -6.16 -2.48 -0.27
CA MET A 193 -5.66 -2.00 -1.57
C MET A 193 -4.17 -2.33 -1.70
N SER A 194 -3.84 -3.21 -2.64
CA SER A 194 -2.50 -3.75 -2.83
C SER A 194 -1.92 -3.34 -4.17
N PHE A 195 -0.80 -2.62 -4.15
CA PHE A 195 -0.04 -2.21 -5.33
C PHE A 195 1.25 -3.04 -5.41
N SER A 196 1.24 -4.09 -6.26
CA SER A 196 2.31 -5.09 -6.40
C SER A 196 2.63 -5.83 -5.09
N GLY A 197 1.62 -6.39 -4.44
CA GLY A 197 1.75 -7.15 -3.21
C GLY A 197 1.76 -8.67 -3.41
N ALA A 198 2.10 -9.39 -2.35
CA ALA A 198 2.08 -10.84 -2.29
C ALA A 198 1.86 -11.33 -0.86
N ILE A 199 1.50 -12.60 -0.71
CA ILE A 199 1.38 -13.28 0.59
C ILE A 199 2.43 -14.38 0.69
N LEU A 200 3.14 -14.43 1.82
CA LEU A 200 4.02 -15.52 2.18
C LEU A 200 3.22 -16.59 2.96
N SER A 201 3.19 -17.81 2.44
CA SER A 201 2.54 -18.94 3.11
C SER A 201 3.50 -20.09 3.29
N ARG A 202 3.42 -20.76 4.45
CA ARG A 202 4.17 -21.99 4.76
C ARG A 202 3.31 -23.25 4.58
N GLU A 203 2.12 -23.11 3.99
CA GLU A 203 1.16 -24.21 3.77
C GLU A 203 1.13 -24.68 2.30
N GLY A 204 2.02 -24.18 1.44
CA GLY A 204 2.05 -24.46 0.00
C GLY A 204 0.94 -23.80 -0.81
N LYS A 205 0.07 -23.06 -0.15
CA LYS A 205 -1.09 -22.37 -0.72
C LYS A 205 -1.52 -21.22 0.16
N VAL A 206 -2.37 -20.35 -0.36
CA VAL A 206 -3.05 -19.32 0.42
C VAL A 206 -4.52 -19.70 0.56
N ASP A 207 -4.90 -20.17 1.73
CA ASP A 207 -6.29 -20.48 2.09
C ASP A 207 -6.73 -19.63 3.29
N TYR A 208 -8.00 -19.29 3.33
CA TYR A 208 -8.60 -18.48 4.39
C TYR A 208 -9.61 -19.32 5.16
N LYS A 209 -9.53 -19.29 6.50
CA LYS A 209 -10.52 -19.92 7.41
C LYS A 209 -11.82 -19.13 7.43
N ASN A 210 -11.71 -17.81 7.46
CA ASN A 210 -12.83 -16.90 7.34
C ASN A 210 -12.72 -16.15 6.02
N ARG A 211 -13.84 -15.61 5.53
CA ARG A 211 -13.84 -14.80 4.32
C ARG A 211 -12.96 -13.56 4.52
N PRO A 212 -11.96 -13.31 3.66
CA PRO A 212 -11.19 -12.06 3.70
C PRO A 212 -12.08 -10.87 3.33
N CYS A 213 -11.69 -9.68 3.76
CA CYS A 213 -12.35 -8.45 3.35
C CYS A 213 -12.19 -8.20 1.83
N PRO A 214 -13.00 -7.30 1.25
CA PRO A 214 -12.85 -6.89 -0.14
C PRO A 214 -11.41 -6.47 -0.44
N THR A 215 -10.84 -6.96 -1.54
CA THR A 215 -9.44 -6.74 -1.87
C THR A 215 -9.26 -6.20 -3.29
N LEU A 216 -8.63 -5.04 -3.40
CA LEU A 216 -8.14 -4.47 -4.66
C LEU A 216 -6.68 -4.87 -4.86
N MET A 217 -6.37 -5.45 -6.00
CA MET A 217 -5.02 -5.84 -6.41
C MET A 217 -4.67 -5.21 -7.75
N LEU A 218 -3.57 -4.49 -7.82
CA LEU A 218 -2.95 -4.00 -9.04
C LEU A 218 -1.55 -4.62 -9.15
N HIS A 219 -1.24 -5.31 -10.26
CA HIS A 219 0.02 -6.02 -10.37
C HIS A 219 0.51 -6.09 -11.82
N GLY A 220 1.80 -5.82 -12.05
CA GLY A 220 2.44 -5.99 -13.34
C GLY A 220 2.68 -7.46 -13.67
N THR A 221 2.31 -7.90 -14.88
CA THR A 221 2.44 -9.32 -15.26
C THR A 221 3.88 -9.78 -15.42
N SER A 222 4.81 -8.84 -15.58
CA SER A 222 6.26 -9.06 -15.70
C SER A 222 7.04 -8.67 -14.45
N ASP A 223 6.37 -8.53 -13.29
CA ASP A 223 7.02 -8.17 -12.03
C ASP A 223 7.94 -9.32 -11.56
N GLU A 224 9.26 -9.03 -11.54
CA GLU A 224 10.30 -9.96 -11.08
C GLU A 224 10.72 -9.68 -9.63
N LEU A 225 10.39 -8.52 -9.09
CA LEU A 225 10.77 -8.11 -7.75
C LEU A 225 9.80 -8.70 -6.71
N VAL A 226 8.52 -8.46 -6.89
CA VAL A 226 7.43 -9.15 -6.19
C VAL A 226 6.73 -10.05 -7.21
N PRO A 227 6.85 -11.37 -7.12
CA PRO A 227 6.39 -12.25 -8.18
C PRO A 227 4.91 -12.08 -8.46
N TYR A 228 4.56 -11.79 -9.72
CA TYR A 228 3.17 -11.69 -10.16
C TYR A 228 2.38 -12.97 -9.90
N LYS A 229 2.96 -14.16 -10.21
CA LYS A 229 2.33 -15.45 -9.91
C LYS A 229 2.80 -15.98 -8.56
N GLN A 230 3.80 -16.84 -8.56
CA GLN A 230 4.33 -17.43 -7.33
C GLN A 230 5.79 -17.88 -7.49
N ILE A 231 6.50 -17.85 -6.38
CA ILE A 231 7.74 -18.58 -6.19
C ILE A 231 7.49 -19.55 -5.03
N ALA A 232 7.54 -20.85 -5.28
CA ALA A 232 7.25 -21.86 -4.26
C ALA A 232 8.28 -23.00 -4.29
N VAL A 233 8.66 -23.45 -3.08
CA VAL A 233 9.52 -24.62 -2.86
C VAL A 233 8.91 -25.43 -1.73
N PHE A 234 8.45 -26.64 -2.03
CA PHE A 234 7.66 -27.46 -1.10
C PHE A 234 6.42 -26.67 -0.58
N ASN A 235 6.25 -26.63 0.73
CA ASN A 235 5.13 -25.92 1.36
C ASN A 235 5.36 -24.42 1.58
N LEU A 236 6.53 -23.92 1.23
CA LEU A 236 6.85 -22.52 1.34
C LEU A 236 6.61 -21.82 0.01
N GLY A 237 5.73 -20.83 -0.02
CA GLY A 237 5.42 -20.10 -1.23
C GLY A 237 5.22 -18.61 -0.98
N PHE A 238 5.61 -17.81 -1.97
CA PHE A 238 5.36 -16.40 -2.05
C PHE A 238 4.43 -16.17 -3.24
N PHE A 239 3.19 -15.77 -2.96
CA PHE A 239 2.07 -15.77 -3.90
C PHE A 239 1.64 -14.33 -4.21
N GLY A 240 1.87 -13.90 -5.45
CA GLY A 240 1.49 -12.58 -5.93
C GLY A 240 0.05 -12.50 -6.45
N GLY A 241 -0.36 -11.30 -6.87
CA GLY A 241 -1.74 -11.00 -7.27
C GLY A 241 -2.30 -11.95 -8.32
N GLY A 242 -1.52 -12.27 -9.37
CA GLY A 242 -1.96 -13.20 -10.42
C GLY A 242 -2.17 -14.64 -9.95
N LYS A 243 -1.59 -15.04 -8.79
CA LYS A 243 -1.88 -16.34 -8.19
C LYS A 243 -2.99 -16.25 -7.14
N LEU A 244 -3.05 -15.16 -6.41
CA LEU A 244 -4.09 -14.94 -5.40
C LEU A 244 -5.47 -14.85 -6.03
N VAL A 245 -5.59 -14.18 -7.18
CA VAL A 245 -6.87 -14.05 -7.89
C VAL A 245 -7.51 -15.40 -8.23
N GLU A 246 -6.71 -16.43 -8.59
CA GLU A 246 -7.21 -17.79 -8.81
C GLU A 246 -7.91 -18.35 -7.55
N ARG A 247 -7.38 -18.04 -6.36
CA ARG A 247 -7.97 -18.47 -5.08
C ARG A 247 -9.22 -17.67 -4.76
N PHE A 248 -9.16 -16.35 -4.93
CA PHE A 248 -10.31 -15.47 -4.70
C PHE A 248 -11.50 -15.85 -5.62
N ALA A 249 -11.25 -16.07 -6.91
CA ALA A 249 -12.26 -16.53 -7.86
C ALA A 249 -12.85 -17.89 -7.48
N LYS A 250 -11.98 -18.86 -7.12
CA LYS A 250 -12.40 -20.22 -6.75
C LYS A 250 -13.37 -20.24 -5.58
N PHE A 251 -13.15 -19.39 -4.58
CA PHE A 251 -13.94 -19.36 -3.35
C PHE A 251 -15.01 -18.27 -3.35
N GLY A 252 -15.14 -17.50 -4.43
CA GLY A 252 -16.13 -16.43 -4.56
C GLY A 252 -15.91 -15.32 -3.53
N TYR A 253 -14.66 -14.92 -3.29
CA TYR A 253 -14.33 -13.77 -2.44
C TYR A 253 -14.60 -12.47 -3.19
N ASN A 254 -14.69 -11.36 -2.47
CA ASN A 254 -14.92 -10.04 -3.06
C ASN A 254 -13.58 -9.42 -3.46
N TYR A 255 -13.35 -9.16 -4.77
CA TYR A 255 -12.10 -8.61 -5.24
C TYR A 255 -12.23 -7.82 -6.55
N ASN A 256 -11.30 -6.89 -6.73
CA ASN A 256 -10.99 -6.29 -8.02
C ASN A 256 -9.51 -6.58 -8.32
N MET A 257 -9.21 -7.20 -9.44
CA MET A 257 -7.86 -7.46 -9.93
C MET A 257 -7.62 -6.77 -11.27
N TYR A 258 -6.55 -5.98 -11.32
CA TYR A 258 -6.08 -5.30 -12.54
C TYR A 258 -4.69 -5.82 -12.89
N HIS A 259 -4.63 -6.56 -13.98
CA HIS A 259 -3.40 -7.12 -14.56
C HIS A 259 -2.80 -6.11 -15.54
N PHE A 260 -1.68 -5.49 -15.17
CA PHE A 260 -0.96 -4.59 -16.05
C PHE A 260 -0.04 -5.40 -16.95
N VAL A 261 -0.44 -5.58 -18.22
CA VAL A 261 0.22 -6.46 -19.18
C VAL A 261 1.60 -5.90 -19.54
N ASP A 262 2.65 -6.73 -19.43
CA ASP A 262 4.05 -6.38 -19.70
C ASP A 262 4.65 -5.28 -18.80
N TYR A 263 3.93 -4.86 -17.75
CA TYR A 263 4.48 -4.01 -16.70
C TYR A 263 5.23 -4.84 -15.67
N GLY A 264 6.31 -4.29 -15.14
CA GLY A 264 7.09 -4.84 -14.05
C GLY A 264 6.63 -4.30 -12.69
N HIS A 265 7.60 -4.05 -11.81
CA HIS A 265 7.36 -3.60 -10.44
C HIS A 265 6.92 -2.13 -10.35
N GLU A 266 7.00 -1.35 -11.42
CA GLU A 266 6.53 0.05 -11.47
C GLU A 266 5.06 0.20 -11.07
N VAL A 267 4.24 -0.83 -11.20
CA VAL A 267 2.84 -0.84 -10.75
C VAL A 267 2.72 -0.58 -9.23
N ALA A 268 3.77 -0.87 -8.46
CA ALA A 268 3.83 -0.49 -7.05
C ALA A 268 3.70 1.02 -6.80
N GLY A 269 4.06 1.85 -7.80
CA GLY A 269 3.94 3.31 -7.76
C GLY A 269 2.70 3.88 -8.48
N SER A 270 1.77 3.03 -8.94
CA SER A 270 0.65 3.46 -9.79
C SER A 270 -0.52 4.13 -9.03
N MET A 271 -0.40 4.39 -7.73
CA MET A 271 -1.50 4.91 -6.89
C MET A 271 -2.10 6.20 -7.45
N SER A 272 -1.27 7.14 -7.89
CA SER A 272 -1.74 8.43 -8.42
C SER A 272 -2.40 8.34 -9.79
N THR A 273 -2.05 7.33 -10.59
CA THR A 273 -2.53 7.15 -11.96
C THR A 273 -3.74 6.21 -12.05
N THR A 274 -4.11 5.56 -10.95
CA THR A 274 -5.21 4.58 -10.89
C THR A 274 -6.30 4.96 -9.89
N LEU A 275 -6.45 6.25 -9.58
CA LEU A 275 -7.42 6.76 -8.61
C LEU A 275 -8.86 6.34 -8.92
N ASP A 276 -9.26 6.35 -10.18
CA ASP A 276 -10.62 5.96 -10.59
C ASP A 276 -10.94 4.51 -10.21
N LEU A 277 -9.96 3.62 -10.36
CA LEU A 277 -10.09 2.20 -10.00
C LEU A 277 -10.23 2.05 -8.48
N GLN A 278 -9.47 2.83 -7.72
CA GLN A 278 -9.49 2.86 -6.26
C GLN A 278 -10.82 3.41 -5.74
N PHE A 279 -11.25 4.58 -6.23
CA PHE A 279 -12.53 5.19 -5.82
C PHE A 279 -13.70 4.26 -6.13
N LYS A 280 -13.70 3.62 -7.30
CA LYS A 280 -14.76 2.67 -7.66
C LYS A 280 -14.79 1.43 -6.78
N PHE A 281 -13.61 0.92 -6.37
CA PHE A 281 -13.50 -0.16 -5.39
C PHE A 281 -14.02 0.27 -4.02
N LEU A 282 -13.55 1.42 -3.51
CA LEU A 282 -13.95 1.95 -2.20
C LEU A 282 -15.46 2.17 -2.14
N GLU A 283 -16.05 2.79 -3.18
CA GLU A 283 -17.50 3.02 -3.25
C GLU A 283 -18.28 1.72 -3.28
N CYS A 284 -17.99 0.84 -4.25
CA CYS A 284 -18.85 -0.30 -4.51
C CYS A 284 -18.58 -1.50 -3.61
N ASN A 285 -17.29 -1.85 -3.42
CA ASN A 285 -16.92 -3.08 -2.72
C ASN A 285 -16.83 -2.87 -1.21
N VAL A 286 -16.41 -1.66 -0.77
CA VAL A 286 -16.24 -1.35 0.64
C VAL A 286 -17.49 -0.67 1.21
N MET A 287 -17.80 0.56 0.75
CA MET A 287 -18.87 1.37 1.35
C MET A 287 -20.26 0.76 1.13
N GLN A 288 -20.56 0.32 -0.09
CA GLN A 288 -21.88 -0.28 -0.42
C GLN A 288 -21.94 -1.78 -0.12
N ASP A 289 -20.85 -2.39 0.37
CA ASP A 289 -20.73 -3.85 0.65
C ASP A 289 -21.26 -4.74 -0.50
N LYS A 290 -21.07 -4.28 -1.74
CA LYS A 290 -21.52 -5.04 -2.90
C LYS A 290 -20.52 -6.14 -3.22
N MET A 291 -21.04 -7.35 -3.40
CA MET A 291 -20.27 -8.43 -3.99
C MET A 291 -19.99 -8.11 -5.46
N ARG A 292 -18.86 -7.45 -5.71
CA ARG A 292 -18.44 -7.04 -7.05
C ARG A 292 -17.08 -7.62 -7.39
N ILE A 293 -17.05 -8.51 -8.37
CA ILE A 293 -15.81 -9.10 -8.89
C ILE A 293 -15.45 -8.39 -10.18
N VAL A 294 -14.25 -7.85 -10.23
CA VAL A 294 -13.64 -7.28 -11.43
C VAL A 294 -12.31 -7.96 -11.68
N GLU A 295 -12.12 -8.47 -12.89
CA GLU A 295 -10.84 -8.94 -13.38
C GLU A 295 -10.58 -8.31 -14.74
N ALA A 296 -9.60 -7.43 -14.84
CA ALA A 296 -9.32 -6.65 -16.02
C ALA A 296 -7.84 -6.69 -16.40
N TRP A 297 -7.58 -6.76 -17.69
CA TRP A 297 -6.24 -6.75 -18.28
C TRP A 297 -6.03 -5.38 -18.91
N ILE A 298 -5.01 -4.66 -18.44
CA ILE A 298 -4.66 -3.33 -18.93
C ILE A 298 -3.41 -3.45 -19.77
N SER A 299 -3.54 -3.14 -21.06
CA SER A 299 -2.46 -3.12 -22.03
C SER A 299 -2.48 -1.77 -22.75
N ASP A 300 -2.25 -0.70 -21.99
CA ASP A 300 -2.25 0.67 -22.48
C ASP A 300 -0.82 1.21 -22.49
N PRO A 301 -0.22 1.47 -23.67
CA PRO A 301 1.15 1.97 -23.74
C PRO A 301 1.31 3.38 -23.15
N ASP A 302 0.22 4.13 -23.01
CA ASP A 302 0.22 5.50 -22.48
C ASP A 302 0.08 5.52 -20.93
N VAL A 303 -0.22 4.38 -20.30
CA VAL A 303 -0.15 4.28 -18.85
C VAL A 303 1.30 4.42 -18.39
N TRP A 304 1.51 5.31 -17.44
CA TRP A 304 2.83 5.64 -16.91
C TRP A 304 3.65 4.41 -16.51
N LYS A 305 4.88 4.33 -17.00
CA LYS A 305 5.89 3.36 -16.57
C LYS A 305 6.85 4.06 -15.63
N GLY A 306 6.83 3.70 -14.36
CA GLY A 306 7.68 4.29 -13.34
C GLY A 306 9.16 3.97 -13.51
N THR A 307 9.98 4.70 -12.77
CA THR A 307 11.45 4.61 -12.79
C THR A 307 12.04 3.86 -11.59
N GLY A 308 11.21 3.22 -10.77
CA GLY A 308 11.64 2.44 -9.61
C GLY A 308 12.41 1.17 -9.99
N PRO A 309 13.08 0.51 -9.01
CA PRO A 309 13.80 -0.74 -9.26
C PRO A 309 12.86 -1.83 -9.78
N GLN A 310 13.28 -2.51 -10.85
CA GLN A 310 12.50 -3.54 -11.53
C GLN A 310 12.94 -4.96 -11.14
N SER A 311 14.12 -5.10 -10.54
CA SER A 311 14.67 -6.39 -10.16
C SER A 311 15.24 -6.38 -8.74
N ARG A 312 15.40 -7.59 -8.17
CA ARG A 312 16.05 -7.75 -6.86
C ARG A 312 17.48 -7.21 -6.88
N LYS A 313 18.19 -7.35 -7.99
CA LYS A 313 19.54 -6.84 -8.14
C LYS A 313 19.59 -5.32 -8.07
N GLU A 314 18.64 -4.65 -8.70
CA GLU A 314 18.53 -3.17 -8.64
C GLU A 314 18.16 -2.70 -7.23
N LEU A 315 17.22 -3.36 -6.56
CA LEU A 315 16.76 -2.97 -5.23
C LEU A 315 17.82 -3.25 -4.14
N TYR A 316 18.47 -4.41 -4.19
CA TYR A 316 19.37 -4.88 -3.13
C TYR A 316 20.88 -4.80 -3.51
N GLY A 317 21.19 -4.31 -4.71
CA GLY A 317 22.57 -4.04 -5.15
C GLY A 317 23.39 -5.28 -5.50
N LYS A 318 22.76 -6.41 -5.81
CA LYS A 318 23.46 -7.64 -6.24
C LYS A 318 22.62 -8.49 -7.17
#